data_327e318b64a0c5c334a8d0d54c076aa7
#
_entry.id   327e318b64a0c5c334a8d0d54c076aa7
#
_cell.length_a   1.000
_cell.length_b   1.000
_cell.length_c   1.000
_cell.angle_alpha   90.00
_cell.angle_beta   90.00
_cell.angle_gamma   90.00
#
_symmetry.space_group_name_H-M   'P 1'
#
loop_
_entity.id
_entity.type
_entity.pdbx_description
1 polymer ?
#
loop_
_entity_poly.entity_id
_entity_poly.type
_entity_poly.pdbx_seq_one_letter_code
_entity_poly.pdbx_strand_id
1 'polypeptide(L)'
;MSRTPLRLFAVFFLGLTLIACSKGQQTSTSDKSQQILRMTIGSLPGTIDPHQATDSPGIKVLAALNEALLTTDYQTFELKPGVAESWQVLDEGLRYRFQLRDNAKWSNGEPVTAQDFVYSWQRMLSAGLGNQFALDYYVIKNAGPYHKGELKDFSQVGVKALSERELEIVLERRDPLFLKRVAYEVTAPVHKATVEKHGAMDDPTNKWIRAGNHVGNGPFKLVYWELNQTMRLVKNPHYWDADAIKLEEIQILPVESETIEERMYRSGQVHLVYGSRLPVDKIAYYRTEKPDEFFSQTAYATYFYLFNTKKAPFDNVDVRKAFAYSIDKKLLTGSITKNHEAPAYALSPISASYQPPQMPQFNPALAREHLTKAGYPNGQGIPRITLTYNTFEIHQKLAVAIQQMWKRELNVDVALENQEWKVFLDFRQNLQHFIARAGSSSTFADPLDLLGSLTTGHGMNDTGWSNAEFDRLIRASYEAADDSERFALLHQAETILLEEMPLLPLFYYNYSYLKKPEVRNFEFNMVDHPNYKGVFIDAAASR
;
A
#
# COMPACT_ATOMS: atom_id res chain seq x y z
N MET A 1 -80.55 23.29 -19.83
CA MET A 1 -80.92 23.42 -21.25
C MET A 1 -79.78 22.68 -22.01
N SER A 2 -80.04 21.61 -22.50
CA SER A 2 -80.41 20.89 -23.72
C SER A 2 -79.15 20.33 -24.32
N ARG A 3 -79.03 19.08 -24.19
CA ARG A 3 -79.37 17.96 -25.13
C ARG A 3 -78.22 17.50 -26.01
N THR A 4 -77.75 16.28 -25.70
CA THR A 4 -77.31 15.16 -26.55
C THR A 4 -77.91 15.10 -27.99
N PRO A 5 -77.57 14.16 -28.93
CA PRO A 5 -76.73 12.92 -28.85
C PRO A 5 -76.06 12.44 -30.17
N LEU A 6 -75.35 11.29 -30.08
CA LEU A 6 -75.44 10.05 -30.94
C LEU A 6 -74.64 9.97 -32.27
N ARG A 7 -73.87 8.99 -32.59
CA ARG A 7 -73.89 7.57 -32.99
C ARG A 7 -72.60 7.21 -33.70
N LEU A 8 -71.94 6.18 -33.28
CA LEU A 8 -71.79 4.81 -33.81
C LEU A 8 -71.44 4.67 -35.33
N PHE A 9 -70.28 4.08 -35.59
CA PHE A 9 -70.14 2.97 -36.53
C PHE A 9 -68.83 2.19 -36.31
N ALA A 10 -68.96 0.85 -36.15
CA ALA A 10 -67.92 -0.12 -36.08
C ALA A 10 -67.65 -0.68 -37.50
N VAL A 11 -66.39 -0.91 -37.84
CA VAL A 11 -66.04 -1.83 -38.94
C VAL A 11 -64.85 -2.70 -38.50
N PHE A 12 -65.12 -3.97 -38.46
CA PHE A 12 -64.17 -5.09 -38.29
C PHE A 12 -63.41 -5.28 -39.59
N PHE A 13 -62.06 -5.37 -39.50
CA PHE A 13 -61.23 -5.99 -40.53
C PHE A 13 -60.28 -7.00 -39.94
N LEU A 14 -60.49 -8.24 -40.18
CA LEU A 14 -59.65 -9.39 -39.87
C LEU A 14 -58.53 -9.45 -40.92
N GLY A 15 -57.31 -9.36 -40.53
CA GLY A 15 -56.12 -9.53 -41.37
C GLY A 15 -55.14 -10.50 -40.72
N LEU A 16 -55.16 -11.77 -41.15
CA LEU A 16 -54.12 -12.76 -40.88
C LEU A 16 -52.81 -12.29 -41.50
N THR A 17 -51.77 -12.17 -40.73
CA THR A 17 -50.40 -12.12 -41.26
C THR A 17 -49.52 -13.16 -40.57
N LEU A 18 -48.91 -13.98 -41.40
CA LEU A 18 -47.99 -15.07 -41.12
C LEU A 18 -46.75 -14.59 -40.33
N ILE A 19 -46.52 -15.27 -39.21
CA ILE A 19 -45.26 -15.12 -38.43
C ILE A 19 -44.20 -15.99 -39.11
N ALA A 20 -43.27 -15.36 -39.82
CA ALA A 20 -42.00 -15.97 -40.24
C ALA A 20 -41.03 -15.94 -39.08
N CYS A 21 -40.70 -17.07 -38.47
CA CYS A 21 -39.61 -17.24 -37.55
C CYS A 21 -38.27 -17.04 -38.26
N SER A 22 -37.69 -15.87 -38.20
CA SER A 22 -36.25 -15.67 -38.43
C SER A 22 -35.52 -15.90 -37.12
N LYS A 23 -34.74 -16.97 -37.00
CA LYS A 23 -33.71 -17.14 -36.00
C LYS A 23 -32.63 -16.07 -36.23
N GLY A 24 -32.82 -14.88 -35.65
CA GLY A 24 -31.77 -13.92 -35.51
C GLY A 24 -30.77 -14.44 -34.46
N GLN A 25 -29.54 -14.69 -34.85
CA GLN A 25 -28.43 -14.80 -33.95
C GLN A 25 -28.41 -13.52 -33.09
N GLN A 26 -28.78 -13.64 -31.82
CA GLN A 26 -28.47 -12.63 -30.82
C GLN A 26 -26.94 -12.66 -30.62
N THR A 27 -26.22 -11.81 -31.33
CA THR A 27 -24.94 -11.34 -30.89
C THR A 27 -25.20 -10.60 -29.58
N SER A 28 -24.77 -11.15 -28.46
CA SER A 28 -24.81 -10.51 -27.16
C SER A 28 -23.91 -9.28 -27.21
N THR A 29 -24.48 -8.13 -27.57
CA THR A 29 -23.89 -6.86 -27.17
C THR A 29 -24.01 -6.82 -25.66
N SER A 30 -22.92 -7.09 -24.95
CA SER A 30 -22.84 -6.86 -23.50
C SER A 30 -23.23 -5.40 -23.27
N ASP A 31 -24.27 -5.20 -22.48
CA ASP A 31 -24.79 -3.86 -22.18
C ASP A 31 -23.66 -3.10 -21.44
N LYS A 32 -23.00 -2.18 -22.14
CA LYS A 32 -21.86 -1.40 -21.62
C LYS A 32 -22.21 -0.65 -20.34
N SER A 33 -23.49 -0.32 -20.13
CA SER A 33 -23.99 0.30 -18.91
C SER A 33 -23.87 -0.57 -17.66
N GLN A 34 -23.64 -1.87 -17.81
CA GLN A 34 -23.48 -2.82 -16.70
C GLN A 34 -22.03 -2.99 -16.23
N GLN A 35 -21.01 -2.52 -16.98
CA GLN A 35 -19.59 -2.68 -16.64
C GLN A 35 -19.06 -1.48 -15.84
N ILE A 36 -19.79 -1.08 -14.78
CA ILE A 36 -19.42 0.01 -13.87
C ILE A 36 -19.12 -0.56 -12.50
N LEU A 37 -17.86 -0.48 -12.07
CA LEU A 37 -17.46 -0.82 -10.70
C LEU A 37 -17.66 0.40 -9.78
N ARG A 38 -18.55 0.30 -8.81
CA ARG A 38 -18.74 1.29 -7.74
C ARG A 38 -18.04 0.80 -6.48
N MET A 39 -17.15 1.62 -5.92
CA MET A 39 -16.34 1.21 -4.77
C MET A 39 -16.05 2.36 -3.81
N THR A 40 -15.65 2.01 -2.59
CA THR A 40 -15.02 2.90 -1.61
C THR A 40 -13.59 2.44 -1.35
N ILE A 41 -12.71 3.35 -0.98
CA ILE A 41 -11.29 3.10 -0.70
C ILE A 41 -10.83 3.68 0.65
N GLY A 42 -11.78 3.95 1.58
CA GLY A 42 -11.54 4.51 2.91
C GLY A 42 -11.50 6.04 2.95
N SER A 43 -11.01 6.68 1.91
CA SER A 43 -11.06 8.15 1.70
C SER A 43 -10.75 8.44 0.24
N LEU A 44 -10.95 9.69 -0.19
CA LEU A 44 -10.36 10.13 -1.46
C LEU A 44 -8.86 10.37 -1.28
N PRO A 45 -8.05 10.21 -2.36
CA PRO A 45 -6.61 10.46 -2.30
C PRO A 45 -6.29 11.92 -2.01
N GLY A 46 -5.22 12.16 -1.28
CA GLY A 46 -4.67 13.50 -1.09
C GLY A 46 -4.12 14.08 -2.40
N THR A 47 -3.53 13.21 -3.21
CA THR A 47 -3.03 13.52 -4.56
C THR A 47 -3.04 12.27 -5.43
N ILE A 48 -3.11 12.46 -6.75
CA ILE A 48 -2.86 11.42 -7.77
C ILE A 48 -1.62 11.74 -8.61
N ASP A 49 -0.75 12.59 -8.10
CA ASP A 49 0.60 12.77 -8.64
C ASP A 49 1.45 11.57 -8.19
N PRO A 50 1.92 10.70 -9.10
CA PRO A 50 2.66 9.50 -8.71
C PRO A 50 3.92 9.82 -7.91
N HIS A 51 4.55 10.97 -8.17
CA HIS A 51 5.76 11.39 -7.48
C HIS A 51 5.51 12.07 -6.13
N GLN A 52 4.25 12.20 -5.68
CA GLN A 52 3.88 12.81 -4.40
C GLN A 52 2.91 11.96 -3.57
N ALA A 53 2.25 10.97 -4.19
CA ALA A 53 1.28 10.13 -3.51
C ALA A 53 1.97 9.19 -2.50
N THR A 54 1.59 9.31 -1.22
CA THR A 54 2.14 8.49 -0.12
C THR A 54 1.04 7.76 0.66
N ASP A 55 -0.23 8.02 0.34
CA ASP A 55 -1.38 7.40 0.99
C ASP A 55 -1.93 6.21 0.19
N SER A 56 -2.49 5.22 0.87
CA SER A 56 -3.07 4.03 0.25
C SER A 56 -4.19 4.37 -0.77
N PRO A 57 -5.12 5.31 -0.51
CA PRO A 57 -6.08 5.75 -1.52
C PRO A 57 -5.44 6.29 -2.80
N GLY A 58 -4.36 7.08 -2.68
CA GLY A 58 -3.61 7.59 -3.83
C GLY A 58 -3.03 6.47 -4.68
N ILE A 59 -2.35 5.50 -4.06
CA ILE A 59 -1.77 4.34 -4.74
C ILE A 59 -2.86 3.51 -5.45
N LYS A 60 -4.01 3.27 -4.79
CA LYS A 60 -5.14 2.55 -5.39
C LYS A 60 -5.69 3.22 -6.66
N VAL A 61 -5.69 4.54 -6.71
CA VAL A 61 -6.12 5.30 -7.90
C VAL A 61 -5.00 5.31 -8.95
N LEU A 62 -3.75 5.46 -8.56
CA LEU A 62 -2.60 5.42 -9.47
C LEU A 62 -2.51 4.11 -10.24
N ALA A 63 -2.79 2.97 -9.60
CA ALA A 63 -2.84 1.65 -10.25
C ALA A 63 -3.88 1.57 -11.40
N ALA A 64 -4.89 2.45 -11.41
CA ALA A 64 -5.83 2.57 -12.52
C ALA A 64 -5.37 3.58 -13.58
N LEU A 65 -4.68 4.65 -13.20
CA LEU A 65 -4.36 5.78 -14.08
C LEU A 65 -2.99 5.69 -14.75
N ASN A 66 -2.05 4.95 -14.15
CA ASN A 66 -0.66 4.91 -14.55
C ASN A 66 -0.14 3.47 -14.63
N GLU A 67 0.86 3.26 -15.46
CA GLU A 67 1.63 2.01 -15.50
C GLU A 67 3.12 2.33 -15.54
N ALA A 68 3.91 1.66 -14.69
CA ALA A 68 5.36 1.81 -14.60
C ALA A 68 6.08 0.98 -15.69
N LEU A 69 7.42 0.96 -15.66
CA LEU A 69 8.23 0.15 -16.59
C LEU A 69 7.84 -1.33 -16.53
N LEU A 70 7.72 -1.85 -15.32
CA LEU A 70 7.30 -3.21 -15.05
C LEU A 70 6.01 -3.19 -14.23
N THR A 71 5.40 -4.36 -14.04
CA THR A 71 4.34 -4.62 -13.09
C THR A 71 4.69 -5.87 -12.27
N THR A 72 3.88 -6.18 -11.26
CA THR A 72 4.03 -7.40 -10.49
C THR A 72 2.77 -8.25 -10.60
N ASP A 73 2.91 -9.56 -10.53
CA ASP A 73 1.80 -10.42 -10.19
C ASP A 73 1.42 -10.19 -8.74
N TYR A 74 0.17 -9.82 -8.48
CA TYR A 74 -0.26 -9.36 -7.16
C TYR A 74 -0.45 -10.50 -6.14
N GLN A 75 -0.39 -11.76 -6.57
CA GLN A 75 -0.43 -12.92 -5.68
C GLN A 75 0.95 -13.50 -5.40
N THR A 76 1.77 -13.62 -6.45
CA THR A 76 3.12 -14.22 -6.35
C THR A 76 4.22 -13.18 -6.16
N PHE A 77 3.96 -11.90 -6.43
CA PHE A 77 4.93 -10.80 -6.47
C PHE A 77 6.05 -10.98 -7.50
N GLU A 78 5.84 -11.87 -8.47
CA GLU A 78 6.72 -12.03 -9.61
C GLU A 78 6.63 -10.83 -10.55
N LEU A 79 7.79 -10.42 -11.08
CA LEU A 79 7.87 -9.31 -12.03
C LEU A 79 7.26 -9.71 -13.37
N LYS A 80 6.47 -8.79 -13.93
CA LYS A 80 5.85 -8.92 -15.25
C LYS A 80 6.12 -7.68 -16.12
N PRO A 81 6.10 -7.83 -17.45
CA PRO A 81 6.17 -6.70 -18.36
C PRO A 81 5.04 -5.69 -18.11
N GLY A 82 5.41 -4.41 -18.00
CA GLY A 82 4.50 -3.26 -17.98
C GLY A 82 4.63 -2.46 -19.30
N VAL A 83 4.99 -1.15 -19.21
CA VAL A 83 5.32 -0.34 -20.38
C VAL A 83 6.55 -0.89 -21.10
N ALA A 84 7.52 -1.46 -20.37
CA ALA A 84 8.59 -2.25 -20.97
C ALA A 84 8.11 -3.67 -21.27
N GLU A 85 8.29 -4.12 -22.51
CA GLU A 85 7.96 -5.50 -22.92
C GLU A 85 9.04 -6.50 -22.50
N SER A 86 10.27 -6.03 -22.31
CA SER A 86 11.41 -6.82 -21.84
C SER A 86 12.46 -5.95 -21.18
N TRP A 87 13.33 -6.60 -20.40
CA TRP A 87 14.48 -5.95 -19.76
C TRP A 87 15.68 -6.88 -19.69
N GLN A 88 16.86 -6.29 -19.54
CA GLN A 88 18.12 -6.98 -19.34
C GLN A 88 18.80 -6.48 -18.07
N VAL A 89 19.35 -7.39 -17.29
CA VAL A 89 20.22 -7.09 -16.15
C VAL A 89 21.66 -7.30 -16.60
N LEU A 90 22.46 -6.25 -16.53
CA LEU A 90 23.83 -6.20 -17.03
C LEU A 90 24.78 -5.79 -15.89
N ASP A 91 26.09 -5.96 -16.11
CA ASP A 91 27.14 -5.56 -15.19
C ASP A 91 26.82 -6.05 -13.75
N GLU A 92 26.43 -7.32 -13.64
CA GLU A 92 26.12 -7.98 -12.38
C GLU A 92 25.05 -7.26 -11.52
N GLY A 93 24.06 -6.63 -12.15
CA GLY A 93 22.97 -5.90 -11.47
C GLY A 93 23.27 -4.42 -11.20
N LEU A 94 24.32 -3.86 -11.83
CA LEU A 94 24.60 -2.42 -11.78
C LEU A 94 24.01 -1.65 -12.97
N ARG A 95 23.54 -2.35 -14.00
CA ARG A 95 22.97 -1.74 -15.20
C ARG A 95 21.73 -2.50 -15.64
N TYR A 96 20.70 -1.76 -15.99
CA TYR A 96 19.43 -2.27 -16.46
C TYR A 96 19.05 -1.60 -17.77
N ARG A 97 18.64 -2.40 -18.76
CA ARG A 97 18.09 -1.88 -20.03
C ARG A 97 16.67 -2.37 -20.19
N PHE A 98 15.79 -1.45 -20.53
CA PHE A 98 14.36 -1.69 -20.70
C PHE A 98 13.99 -1.40 -22.15
N GLN A 99 13.37 -2.38 -22.82
CA GLN A 99 12.80 -2.20 -24.16
C GLN A 99 11.32 -1.85 -24.01
N LEU A 100 10.94 -0.63 -24.38
CA LEU A 100 9.56 -0.18 -24.32
C LEU A 100 8.74 -0.74 -25.48
N ARG A 101 7.45 -0.99 -25.23
CA ARG A 101 6.47 -1.43 -26.25
C ARG A 101 6.31 -0.37 -27.34
N ASP A 102 6.13 -0.81 -28.56
CA ASP A 102 5.86 0.08 -29.69
C ASP A 102 4.43 0.65 -29.70
N ASN A 103 3.50 -0.02 -29.04
CA ASN A 103 2.10 0.37 -28.91
C ASN A 103 1.77 1.05 -27.56
N ALA A 104 2.76 1.34 -26.70
CA ALA A 104 2.55 2.09 -25.46
C ALA A 104 2.16 3.54 -25.78
N LYS A 105 0.99 3.99 -25.25
CA LYS A 105 0.44 5.32 -25.53
C LYS A 105 -0.10 5.98 -24.28
N TRP A 106 -0.02 7.28 -24.27
CA TRP A 106 -0.73 8.14 -23.34
C TRP A 106 -2.24 8.13 -23.63
N SER A 107 -3.05 8.51 -22.65
CA SER A 107 -4.52 8.55 -22.78
C SER A 107 -5.03 9.57 -23.81
N ASN A 108 -4.18 10.48 -24.29
CA ASN A 108 -4.45 11.39 -25.39
C ASN A 108 -4.06 10.81 -26.78
N GLY A 109 -3.47 9.59 -26.80
CA GLY A 109 -3.06 8.88 -28.02
C GLY A 109 -1.63 9.09 -28.47
N GLU A 110 -0.87 9.99 -27.85
CA GLU A 110 0.56 10.18 -28.11
C GLU A 110 1.37 8.96 -27.66
N PRO A 111 2.52 8.65 -28.31
CA PRO A 111 3.36 7.53 -27.87
C PRO A 111 4.03 7.81 -26.52
N VAL A 112 4.21 6.76 -25.71
CA VAL A 112 5.08 6.80 -24.53
C VAL A 112 6.49 6.44 -24.95
N THR A 113 7.46 7.27 -24.61
CA THR A 113 8.85 7.14 -25.02
C THR A 113 9.80 7.00 -23.83
N ALA A 114 11.04 6.54 -24.08
CA ALA A 114 12.08 6.50 -23.06
C ALA A 114 12.41 7.90 -22.50
N GLN A 115 12.23 8.96 -23.32
CA GLN A 115 12.44 10.34 -22.87
C GLN A 115 11.38 10.79 -21.84
N ASP A 116 10.15 10.25 -21.89
CA ASP A 116 9.14 10.51 -20.87
C ASP A 116 9.56 9.95 -19.50
N PHE A 117 10.20 8.78 -19.48
CA PHE A 117 10.79 8.23 -18.26
C PHE A 117 11.96 9.05 -17.76
N VAL A 118 12.88 9.50 -18.63
CA VAL A 118 13.99 10.40 -18.25
C VAL A 118 13.46 11.67 -17.60
N TYR A 119 12.46 12.31 -18.21
CA TYR A 119 11.79 13.50 -17.64
C TYR A 119 11.15 13.20 -16.28
N SER A 120 10.47 12.07 -16.16
CA SER A 120 9.77 11.67 -14.93
C SER A 120 10.74 11.40 -13.78
N TRP A 121 11.85 10.74 -14.06
CA TRP A 121 12.92 10.53 -13.07
C TRP A 121 13.60 11.85 -12.67
N GLN A 122 13.82 12.75 -13.62
CA GLN A 122 14.32 14.09 -13.33
C GLN A 122 13.39 14.83 -12.38
N ARG A 123 12.10 14.81 -12.67
CA ARG A 123 11.06 15.41 -11.82
C ARG A 123 10.99 14.75 -10.43
N MET A 124 10.95 13.44 -10.39
CA MET A 124 10.85 12.67 -9.15
C MET A 124 12.04 12.95 -8.19
N LEU A 125 13.23 13.14 -8.75
CA LEU A 125 14.46 13.44 -8.02
C LEU A 125 14.72 14.95 -7.84
N SER A 126 13.83 15.83 -8.31
CA SER A 126 13.96 17.26 -8.05
C SER A 126 13.67 17.59 -6.59
N ALA A 127 14.58 18.33 -5.93
CA ALA A 127 14.40 18.76 -4.55
C ALA A 127 13.15 19.65 -4.37
N GLY A 128 12.80 20.45 -5.39
CA GLY A 128 11.64 21.35 -5.35
C GLY A 128 10.30 20.62 -5.23
N LEU A 129 10.21 19.39 -5.75
CA LEU A 129 8.99 18.60 -5.69
C LEU A 129 8.67 18.07 -4.28
N GLY A 130 9.69 17.83 -3.45
CA GLY A 130 9.52 17.28 -2.10
C GLY A 130 9.05 15.81 -2.06
N ASN A 131 9.49 15.01 -3.03
CA ASN A 131 9.14 13.59 -3.08
C ASN A 131 9.70 12.82 -1.89
N GLN A 132 8.86 12.22 -1.08
CA GLN A 132 9.25 11.45 0.12
C GLN A 132 9.97 10.14 -0.23
N PHE A 133 9.74 9.58 -1.42
CA PHE A 133 10.39 8.35 -1.89
C PHE A 133 11.74 8.59 -2.60
N ALA A 134 12.17 9.84 -2.80
CA ALA A 134 13.41 10.13 -3.53
C ALA A 134 14.65 9.42 -2.93
N LEU A 135 14.69 9.25 -1.61
CA LEU A 135 15.78 8.56 -0.91
C LEU A 135 15.94 7.09 -1.30
N ASP A 136 14.83 6.40 -1.61
CA ASP A 136 14.81 4.99 -2.00
C ASP A 136 15.51 4.75 -3.34
N TYR A 137 15.68 5.82 -4.13
CA TYR A 137 16.29 5.79 -5.46
C TYR A 137 17.71 6.37 -5.49
N TYR A 138 18.31 6.67 -4.33
CA TYR A 138 19.73 7.07 -4.25
C TYR A 138 20.69 5.97 -4.67
N VAL A 139 20.20 4.77 -4.86
CA VAL A 139 20.92 3.67 -5.49
C VAL A 139 21.26 3.95 -6.96
N ILE A 140 20.49 4.79 -7.65
CA ILE A 140 20.76 5.21 -9.03
C ILE A 140 21.96 6.17 -9.02
N LYS A 141 22.88 5.95 -9.94
CA LYS A 141 24.11 6.75 -10.06
C LYS A 141 23.79 8.25 -10.06
N ASN A 142 24.45 9.00 -9.18
CA ASN A 142 24.32 10.44 -9.00
C ASN A 142 22.91 10.96 -8.62
N ALA A 143 21.95 10.09 -8.30
CA ALA A 143 20.61 10.51 -7.90
C ALA A 143 20.62 11.30 -6.59
N GLY A 144 21.39 10.85 -5.58
CA GLY A 144 21.53 11.55 -4.29
C GLY A 144 22.10 12.96 -4.43
N PRO A 145 23.27 13.15 -5.06
CA PRO A 145 23.81 14.48 -5.35
C PRO A 145 22.87 15.39 -6.16
N TYR A 146 22.14 14.84 -7.12
CA TYR A 146 21.14 15.60 -7.88
C TYR A 146 19.99 16.07 -6.98
N HIS A 147 19.40 15.17 -6.19
CA HIS A 147 18.31 15.51 -5.28
C HIS A 147 18.71 16.56 -4.24
N LYS A 148 19.95 16.51 -3.75
CA LYS A 148 20.48 17.51 -2.79
C LYS A 148 20.87 18.85 -3.43
N GLY A 149 20.79 18.96 -4.74
CA GLY A 149 21.19 20.17 -5.51
C GLY A 149 22.71 20.36 -5.62
N GLU A 150 23.52 19.39 -5.23
CA GLU A 150 24.97 19.35 -5.38
C GLU A 150 25.37 19.15 -6.85
N LEU A 151 24.56 18.38 -7.59
CA LEU A 151 24.63 18.17 -9.03
C LEU A 151 23.40 18.82 -9.70
N LYS A 152 23.61 19.71 -10.68
CA LYS A 152 22.50 20.39 -11.39
C LYS A 152 22.15 19.78 -12.73
N ASP A 153 23.10 19.11 -13.35
CA ASP A 153 22.95 18.52 -14.68
C ASP A 153 22.43 17.08 -14.57
N PHE A 154 21.14 16.87 -14.85
CA PHE A 154 20.51 15.55 -14.81
C PHE A 154 21.12 14.56 -15.81
N SER A 155 21.76 15.02 -16.89
CA SER A 155 22.42 14.12 -17.86
C SER A 155 23.53 13.25 -17.26
N GLN A 156 24.04 13.63 -16.07
CA GLN A 156 25.03 12.87 -15.30
C GLN A 156 24.39 11.83 -14.35
N VAL A 157 23.07 11.88 -14.17
CA VAL A 157 22.33 10.86 -13.41
C VAL A 157 22.22 9.60 -14.26
N GLY A 158 22.22 8.45 -13.60
CA GLY A 158 22.22 7.13 -14.23
C GLY A 158 20.92 6.74 -14.94
N VAL A 159 20.14 7.67 -15.49
CA VAL A 159 18.90 7.41 -16.23
C VAL A 159 19.01 8.03 -17.61
N LYS A 160 19.01 7.21 -18.67
CA LYS A 160 19.23 7.66 -20.05
C LYS A 160 18.32 6.98 -21.05
N ALA A 161 17.73 7.74 -21.94
CA ALA A 161 17.12 7.23 -23.17
C ALA A 161 18.24 6.96 -24.19
N LEU A 162 18.42 5.71 -24.59
CA LEU A 162 19.36 5.29 -25.64
C LEU A 162 18.72 5.44 -27.01
N SER A 163 17.40 5.31 -27.09
CA SER A 163 16.57 5.57 -28.27
C SER A 163 15.17 6.00 -27.81
N GLU A 164 14.21 6.14 -28.71
CA GLU A 164 12.81 6.42 -28.36
C GLU A 164 12.19 5.31 -27.48
N ARG A 165 12.68 4.06 -27.61
CA ARG A 165 12.11 2.89 -26.93
C ARG A 165 13.11 2.12 -26.09
N GLU A 166 14.30 2.59 -25.92
CA GLU A 166 15.30 1.94 -25.08
C GLU A 166 15.73 2.87 -23.95
N LEU A 167 15.47 2.46 -22.71
CA LEU A 167 15.86 3.16 -21.49
C LEU A 167 16.96 2.38 -20.79
N GLU A 168 18.03 3.07 -20.38
CA GLU A 168 19.09 2.52 -19.53
C GLU A 168 19.06 3.17 -18.15
N ILE A 169 19.15 2.34 -17.10
CA ILE A 169 19.34 2.81 -15.71
C ILE A 169 20.61 2.17 -15.16
N VAL A 170 21.50 3.01 -14.62
CA VAL A 170 22.78 2.61 -14.02
C VAL A 170 22.74 2.91 -12.53
N LEU A 171 23.11 1.92 -11.71
CA LEU A 171 23.17 2.02 -10.26
C LEU A 171 24.61 2.31 -9.78
N GLU A 172 24.76 2.87 -8.58
CA GLU A 172 26.04 3.01 -7.88
C GLU A 172 26.40 1.73 -7.10
N ARG A 173 25.39 0.97 -6.70
CA ARG A 173 25.49 -0.29 -5.98
C ARG A 173 24.34 -1.19 -6.37
N ARG A 174 24.48 -2.50 -6.15
CA ARG A 174 23.37 -3.44 -6.32
C ARG A 174 22.20 -3.11 -5.41
N ASP A 175 20.99 -3.32 -5.91
CA ASP A 175 19.76 -3.29 -5.12
C ASP A 175 18.86 -4.44 -5.55
N PRO A 176 18.69 -5.48 -4.72
CA PRO A 176 17.86 -6.64 -5.06
C PRO A 176 16.36 -6.29 -5.22
N LEU A 177 15.94 -5.13 -4.72
CA LEU A 177 14.57 -4.63 -4.88
C LEU A 177 14.40 -3.67 -6.07
N PHE A 178 15.47 -3.35 -6.80
CA PHE A 178 15.42 -2.31 -7.85
C PHE A 178 14.35 -2.59 -8.91
N LEU A 179 14.25 -3.82 -9.42
CA LEU A 179 13.22 -4.17 -10.40
C LEU A 179 11.80 -4.09 -9.81
N LYS A 180 11.61 -4.41 -8.52
CA LYS A 180 10.33 -4.19 -7.82
C LYS A 180 10.04 -2.70 -7.65
N ARG A 181 11.06 -1.87 -7.37
CA ARG A 181 10.91 -0.41 -7.26
C ARG A 181 10.47 0.23 -8.57
N VAL A 182 11.01 -0.20 -9.72
CA VAL A 182 10.59 0.32 -11.03
C VAL A 182 9.30 -0.31 -11.57
N ALA A 183 8.71 -1.25 -10.83
CA ALA A 183 7.36 -1.77 -11.05
C ALA A 183 6.28 -1.05 -10.21
N TYR A 184 6.70 -0.16 -9.31
CA TYR A 184 5.79 0.54 -8.41
C TYR A 184 5.23 1.81 -9.07
N GLU A 185 3.94 2.08 -8.90
CA GLU A 185 3.21 3.14 -9.58
C GLU A 185 3.79 4.54 -9.36
N VAL A 186 4.53 4.75 -8.25
CA VAL A 186 5.20 6.03 -7.98
C VAL A 186 6.35 6.33 -8.95
N THR A 187 6.83 5.33 -9.70
CA THR A 187 7.86 5.50 -10.74
C THR A 187 7.26 5.58 -12.14
N ALA A 188 5.93 5.57 -12.25
CA ALA A 188 5.26 5.68 -13.54
C ALA A 188 5.62 7.01 -14.23
N PRO A 189 5.65 7.05 -15.56
CA PRO A 189 5.96 8.27 -16.29
C PRO A 189 4.82 9.28 -16.16
N VAL A 190 5.17 10.56 -16.22
CA VAL A 190 4.22 11.69 -16.29
C VAL A 190 4.36 12.42 -17.63
N HIS A 191 3.24 12.86 -18.18
CA HIS A 191 3.20 13.48 -19.50
C HIS A 191 3.78 14.90 -19.45
N LYS A 192 5.02 15.08 -19.94
CA LYS A 192 5.78 16.33 -19.87
C LYS A 192 4.98 17.55 -20.33
N ALA A 193 4.39 17.50 -21.52
CA ALA A 193 3.66 18.63 -22.08
C ALA A 193 2.48 19.06 -21.21
N THR A 194 1.79 18.11 -20.54
CA THR A 194 0.70 18.41 -19.61
C THR A 194 1.24 19.02 -18.32
N VAL A 195 2.30 18.49 -17.74
CA VAL A 195 2.91 19.04 -16.52
C VAL A 195 3.35 20.49 -16.74
N GLU A 196 4.16 20.73 -17.78
CA GLU A 196 4.73 22.05 -18.08
C GLU A 196 3.70 23.08 -18.54
N LYS A 197 2.58 22.65 -19.11
CA LYS A 197 1.45 23.54 -19.45
C LYS A 197 0.79 24.14 -18.19
N HIS A 198 0.82 23.45 -17.05
CA HIS A 198 0.09 23.83 -15.84
C HIS A 198 0.98 24.34 -14.71
N GLY A 199 2.30 24.39 -14.87
CA GLY A 199 3.25 24.92 -13.89
C GLY A 199 4.67 24.43 -14.12
N ALA A 200 5.57 24.75 -13.20
CA ALA A 200 6.93 24.23 -13.23
C ALA A 200 6.91 22.70 -13.03
N MET A 201 7.93 22.03 -13.55
CA MET A 201 8.07 20.57 -13.47
C MET A 201 8.06 20.08 -12.01
N ASP A 202 8.66 20.83 -11.12
CA ASP A 202 8.84 20.52 -9.70
C ASP A 202 7.95 21.34 -8.74
N ASP A 203 6.92 21.98 -9.28
CA ASP A 203 5.89 22.65 -8.46
C ASP A 203 4.98 21.59 -7.82
N PRO A 204 5.01 21.44 -6.48
CA PRO A 204 4.17 20.46 -5.77
C PRO A 204 2.68 20.81 -5.80
N THR A 205 2.31 22.01 -6.23
CA THR A 205 0.91 22.48 -6.33
C THR A 205 0.38 22.49 -7.76
N ASN A 206 1.16 21.94 -8.71
CA ASN A 206 0.83 21.91 -10.12
C ASN A 206 -0.53 21.24 -10.39
N LYS A 207 -1.35 21.88 -11.20
CA LYS A 207 -2.76 21.48 -11.45
C LYS A 207 -2.92 20.45 -12.59
N TRP A 208 -1.83 19.90 -13.09
CA TRP A 208 -1.87 18.89 -14.16
C TRP A 208 -2.67 17.63 -13.78
N ILE A 209 -2.76 17.30 -12.47
CA ILE A 209 -3.49 16.14 -11.94
C ILE A 209 -5.01 16.31 -11.92
N ARG A 210 -5.55 17.48 -12.24
CA ARG A 210 -6.99 17.72 -12.19
C ARG A 210 -7.74 17.04 -13.33
N ALA A 211 -8.99 16.68 -13.09
CA ALA A 211 -9.88 16.21 -14.14
C ALA A 211 -9.93 17.22 -15.31
N GLY A 212 -9.86 16.73 -16.54
CA GLY A 212 -9.75 17.54 -17.75
C GLY A 212 -8.32 17.94 -18.14
N ASN A 213 -7.36 17.88 -17.21
CA ASN A 213 -5.94 18.13 -17.49
C ASN A 213 -5.14 16.82 -17.54
N HIS A 214 -5.45 15.88 -16.65
CA HIS A 214 -4.67 14.66 -16.44
C HIS A 214 -4.54 13.81 -17.71
N VAL A 215 -3.30 13.47 -18.05
CA VAL A 215 -2.93 12.52 -19.10
C VAL A 215 -2.06 11.45 -18.46
N GLY A 216 -2.60 10.24 -18.34
CA GLY A 216 -1.92 9.05 -17.81
C GLY A 216 -1.68 8.02 -18.91
N ASN A 217 -0.96 6.95 -18.58
CA ASN A 217 -0.63 5.86 -19.50
C ASN A 217 -1.24 4.51 -19.05
N GLY A 218 -2.07 4.52 -18.02
CA GLY A 218 -2.68 3.33 -17.44
C GLY A 218 -3.98 2.88 -18.12
N PRO A 219 -4.61 1.83 -17.58
CA PRO A 219 -5.82 1.20 -18.13
C PRO A 219 -7.06 2.10 -18.11
N PHE A 220 -7.10 3.11 -17.24
CA PHE A 220 -8.20 4.07 -17.14
C PHE A 220 -7.69 5.50 -17.24
N LYS A 221 -8.60 6.43 -17.52
CA LYS A 221 -8.34 7.88 -17.53
C LYS A 221 -9.33 8.62 -16.62
N LEU A 222 -8.84 9.65 -15.94
CA LEU A 222 -9.63 10.50 -15.05
C LEU A 222 -10.54 11.41 -15.89
N VAL A 223 -11.86 11.35 -15.65
CA VAL A 223 -12.84 12.23 -16.32
C VAL A 223 -13.54 13.18 -15.36
N TYR A 224 -13.62 12.82 -14.07
CA TYR A 224 -14.24 13.69 -13.07
C TYR A 224 -13.60 13.46 -11.70
N TRP A 225 -13.27 14.54 -11.02
CA TRP A 225 -12.84 14.55 -9.62
C TRP A 225 -12.98 15.96 -9.05
N GLU A 226 -13.88 16.11 -8.09
CA GLU A 226 -14.05 17.29 -7.27
C GLU A 226 -14.11 16.92 -5.80
N LEU A 227 -13.78 17.86 -4.92
CA LEU A 227 -13.77 17.63 -3.48
C LEU A 227 -15.15 17.12 -2.99
N ASN A 228 -15.12 16.04 -2.22
CA ASN A 228 -16.31 15.36 -1.67
C ASN A 228 -17.32 14.87 -2.73
N GLN A 229 -16.89 14.73 -3.99
CA GLN A 229 -17.67 14.14 -5.06
C GLN A 229 -17.10 12.80 -5.50
N THR A 230 -17.94 11.98 -6.13
CA THR A 230 -17.51 10.71 -6.72
C THR A 230 -16.43 10.94 -7.76
N MET A 231 -15.26 10.31 -7.59
CA MET A 231 -14.23 10.27 -8.63
C MET A 231 -14.66 9.28 -9.71
N ARG A 232 -14.50 9.65 -10.98
CA ARG A 232 -14.88 8.81 -12.12
C ARG A 232 -13.69 8.58 -13.05
N LEU A 233 -13.38 7.30 -13.25
CA LEU A 233 -12.33 6.83 -14.13
C LEU A 233 -12.98 6.01 -15.24
N VAL A 234 -12.73 6.33 -16.51
CA VAL A 234 -13.28 5.59 -17.65
C VAL A 234 -12.17 4.83 -18.38
N LYS A 235 -12.51 3.72 -19.00
CA LYS A 235 -11.59 2.91 -19.81
C LYS A 235 -10.76 3.79 -20.75
N ASN A 236 -9.44 3.58 -20.77
CA ASN A 236 -8.53 4.23 -21.69
C ASN A 236 -8.43 3.42 -23.00
N PRO A 237 -8.99 3.90 -24.13
CA PRO A 237 -8.96 3.16 -25.38
C PRO A 237 -7.56 3.11 -26.01
N HIS A 238 -6.62 3.93 -25.53
CA HIS A 238 -5.24 3.99 -26.02
C HIS A 238 -4.26 3.16 -25.18
N TYR A 239 -4.75 2.55 -24.09
CA TYR A 239 -3.91 1.67 -23.30
C TYR A 239 -3.43 0.49 -24.13
N TRP A 240 -2.15 0.12 -24.04
CA TRP A 240 -1.54 -0.89 -24.89
C TRP A 240 -2.23 -2.26 -24.80
N ASP A 241 -2.85 -2.58 -23.65
CA ASP A 241 -3.60 -3.83 -23.39
C ASP A 241 -5.10 -3.54 -23.15
N ALA A 242 -5.67 -2.62 -23.92
CA ALA A 242 -7.07 -2.18 -23.76
C ALA A 242 -8.09 -3.34 -23.89
N ASP A 243 -7.76 -4.40 -24.63
CA ASP A 243 -8.62 -5.57 -24.80
C ASP A 243 -8.78 -6.40 -23.52
N ALA A 244 -7.79 -6.37 -22.63
CA ALA A 244 -7.85 -6.99 -21.32
C ALA A 244 -8.78 -6.25 -20.35
N ILE A 245 -9.05 -4.95 -20.58
CA ILE A 245 -9.90 -4.13 -19.73
C ILE A 245 -11.37 -4.37 -20.07
N LYS A 246 -12.12 -4.95 -19.12
CA LYS A 246 -13.54 -5.28 -19.29
C LYS A 246 -14.47 -4.23 -18.69
N LEU A 247 -14.06 -3.55 -17.62
CA LEU A 247 -14.80 -2.44 -17.03
C LEU A 247 -14.80 -1.23 -17.98
N GLU A 248 -15.96 -0.58 -18.11
CA GLU A 248 -16.08 0.68 -18.83
C GLU A 248 -15.82 1.89 -17.92
N GLU A 249 -16.14 1.76 -16.61
CA GLU A 249 -15.98 2.84 -15.64
C GLU A 249 -15.70 2.30 -14.23
N ILE A 250 -14.87 3.02 -13.47
CA ILE A 250 -14.71 2.87 -12.03
C ILE A 250 -15.22 4.15 -11.37
N GLN A 251 -16.13 4.03 -10.41
CA GLN A 251 -16.66 5.11 -9.59
C GLN A 251 -16.18 4.91 -8.15
N ILE A 252 -15.40 5.86 -7.64
CA ILE A 252 -14.88 5.86 -6.28
C ILE A 252 -15.66 6.88 -5.47
N LEU A 253 -16.41 6.42 -4.47
CA LEU A 253 -17.26 7.25 -3.64
C LEU A 253 -16.49 7.81 -2.44
N PRO A 254 -16.66 9.09 -2.08
CA PRO A 254 -15.92 9.77 -1.02
C PRO A 254 -16.50 9.43 0.37
N VAL A 255 -16.16 8.28 0.90
CA VAL A 255 -16.66 7.81 2.20
C VAL A 255 -15.47 7.47 3.10
N GLU A 256 -15.41 8.09 4.29
CA GLU A 256 -14.35 7.88 5.30
C GLU A 256 -14.81 7.03 6.49
N SER A 257 -16.12 6.81 6.63
CA SER A 257 -16.71 6.06 7.74
C SER A 257 -16.94 4.60 7.36
N GLU A 258 -16.23 3.68 8.02
CA GLU A 258 -16.39 2.22 7.87
C GLU A 258 -17.85 1.78 8.01
N THR A 259 -18.61 2.42 8.93
CA THR A 259 -20.04 2.14 9.14
C THR A 259 -20.90 2.59 7.96
N ILE A 260 -20.56 3.72 7.32
CA ILE A 260 -21.27 4.20 6.13
C ILE A 260 -20.92 3.33 4.93
N GLU A 261 -19.65 2.98 4.74
CA GLU A 261 -19.20 2.06 3.68
C GLU A 261 -19.96 0.72 3.74
N GLU A 262 -20.05 0.12 4.94
CA GLU A 262 -20.80 -1.13 5.16
C GLU A 262 -22.27 -0.98 4.79
N ARG A 263 -22.92 0.12 5.20
CA ARG A 263 -24.33 0.38 4.85
C ARG A 263 -24.54 0.53 3.34
N MET A 264 -23.66 1.25 2.67
CA MET A 264 -23.71 1.42 1.21
C MET A 264 -23.52 0.10 0.48
N TYR A 265 -22.60 -0.73 0.97
CA TYR A 265 -22.40 -2.08 0.46
C TYR A 265 -23.66 -2.95 0.64
N ARG A 266 -24.20 -2.99 1.84
CA ARG A 266 -25.38 -3.78 2.17
C ARG A 266 -26.63 -3.34 1.39
N SER A 267 -26.77 -2.05 1.10
CA SER A 267 -27.86 -1.51 0.27
C SER A 267 -27.62 -1.63 -1.24
N GLY A 268 -26.47 -2.16 -1.69
CA GLY A 268 -26.16 -2.33 -3.12
C GLY A 268 -25.72 -1.04 -3.83
N GLN A 269 -25.42 0.03 -3.10
CA GLN A 269 -24.91 1.27 -3.69
C GLN A 269 -23.47 1.12 -4.17
N VAL A 270 -22.66 0.28 -3.51
CA VAL A 270 -21.30 -0.07 -3.92
C VAL A 270 -21.15 -1.58 -4.07
N HIS A 271 -20.30 -2.00 -4.99
CA HIS A 271 -19.98 -3.39 -5.25
C HIS A 271 -18.79 -3.88 -4.41
N LEU A 272 -17.92 -2.95 -3.99
CA LEU A 272 -16.65 -3.25 -3.34
C LEU A 272 -16.37 -2.21 -2.23
N VAL A 273 -16.12 -2.68 -1.02
CA VAL A 273 -15.53 -1.89 0.09
C VAL A 273 -14.05 -2.26 0.16
N TYR A 274 -13.19 -1.35 -0.26
CA TYR A 274 -11.74 -1.53 -0.35
C TYR A 274 -10.98 -0.53 0.53
N GLY A 275 -11.61 -0.13 1.65
CA GLY A 275 -11.01 0.77 2.65
C GLY A 275 -10.05 0.09 3.64
N SER A 276 -9.76 -1.22 3.46
CA SER A 276 -8.86 -2.03 4.27
C SER A 276 -9.37 -2.35 5.68
N ARG A 277 -10.55 -1.86 6.07
CA ARG A 277 -11.18 -2.11 7.36
C ARG A 277 -12.70 -2.21 7.26
N LEU A 278 -13.29 -2.90 8.22
CA LEU A 278 -14.73 -2.98 8.42
C LEU A 278 -15.07 -2.69 9.88
N PRO A 279 -16.30 -2.26 10.19
CA PRO A 279 -16.75 -2.15 11.58
C PRO A 279 -16.58 -3.49 12.30
N VAL A 280 -15.87 -3.48 13.43
CA VAL A 280 -15.50 -4.71 14.18
C VAL A 280 -16.72 -5.56 14.54
N ASP A 281 -17.86 -4.92 14.85
CA ASP A 281 -19.13 -5.59 15.16
C ASP A 281 -19.77 -6.30 13.96
N LYS A 282 -19.36 -5.98 12.73
CA LYS A 282 -19.85 -6.59 11.47
C LYS A 282 -19.00 -7.74 10.96
N ILE A 283 -17.73 -7.81 11.35
CA ILE A 283 -16.79 -8.84 10.85
C ILE A 283 -17.33 -10.26 11.12
N ALA A 284 -17.80 -10.53 12.34
CA ALA A 284 -18.36 -11.85 12.68
C ALA A 284 -19.57 -12.20 11.82
N TYR A 285 -20.48 -11.25 11.58
CA TYR A 285 -21.65 -11.43 10.72
C TYR A 285 -21.24 -11.81 9.29
N TYR A 286 -20.41 -11.00 8.64
CA TYR A 286 -20.02 -11.26 7.25
C TYR A 286 -19.28 -12.58 7.10
N ARG A 287 -18.42 -12.93 8.04
CA ARG A 287 -17.69 -14.19 8.01
C ARG A 287 -18.60 -15.42 8.11
N THR A 288 -19.68 -15.34 8.91
CA THR A 288 -20.57 -16.48 9.17
C THR A 288 -21.72 -16.53 8.16
N GLU A 289 -22.36 -15.38 7.89
CA GLU A 289 -23.60 -15.31 7.11
C GLU A 289 -23.34 -14.96 5.62
N LYS A 290 -22.15 -14.40 5.32
CA LYS A 290 -21.79 -13.90 3.98
C LYS A 290 -20.33 -14.25 3.63
N PRO A 291 -19.89 -15.52 3.78
CA PRO A 291 -18.48 -15.88 3.59
C PRO A 291 -17.96 -15.62 2.18
N ASP A 292 -18.82 -15.70 1.15
CA ASP A 292 -18.46 -15.43 -0.25
C ASP A 292 -18.34 -13.92 -0.57
N GLU A 293 -18.82 -13.07 0.33
CA GLU A 293 -18.72 -11.60 0.22
C GLU A 293 -17.62 -11.02 1.12
N PHE A 294 -17.08 -11.79 2.07
CA PHE A 294 -16.09 -11.33 3.05
C PHE A 294 -14.69 -11.85 2.71
N PHE A 295 -13.73 -10.94 2.65
CA PHE A 295 -12.33 -11.25 2.39
C PHE A 295 -11.46 -10.69 3.52
N SER A 296 -10.51 -11.50 3.97
CA SER A 296 -9.57 -11.16 5.02
C SER A 296 -8.16 -11.54 4.57
N GLN A 297 -7.25 -10.58 4.58
CA GLN A 297 -5.89 -10.75 4.11
C GLN A 297 -4.91 -10.24 5.16
N THR A 298 -3.99 -11.10 5.62
CA THR A 298 -2.86 -10.66 6.44
C THR A 298 -1.97 -9.75 5.60
N ALA A 299 -1.71 -8.55 6.11
CA ALA A 299 -0.85 -7.57 5.46
C ALA A 299 0.64 -7.90 5.67
N TYR A 300 1.48 -7.52 4.73
CA TYR A 300 2.93 -7.48 4.98
C TYR A 300 3.29 -6.22 5.77
N ALA A 301 2.72 -6.15 6.96
CA ALA A 301 2.81 -4.99 7.86
C ALA A 301 2.70 -5.42 9.32
N THR A 302 3.45 -4.75 10.18
CA THR A 302 3.53 -5.10 11.60
C THR A 302 3.23 -3.90 12.48
N TYR A 303 2.36 -4.11 13.46
CA TYR A 303 2.12 -3.17 14.57
C TYR A 303 3.07 -3.51 15.71
N PHE A 304 3.81 -2.53 16.20
CA PHE A 304 4.80 -2.73 17.24
C PHE A 304 4.93 -1.51 18.14
N TYR A 305 5.59 -1.67 19.28
CA TYR A 305 6.06 -0.57 20.10
C TYR A 305 7.58 -0.42 19.98
N LEU A 306 8.03 0.82 19.92
CA LEU A 306 9.44 1.20 19.93
C LEU A 306 9.90 1.45 21.37
N PHE A 307 11.07 0.95 21.72
CA PHE A 307 11.80 1.36 22.92
C PHE A 307 12.86 2.37 22.56
N ASN A 308 12.96 3.47 23.31
CA ASN A 308 14.09 4.39 23.17
C ASN A 308 15.31 3.80 23.85
N THR A 309 16.22 3.22 23.07
CA THR A 309 17.43 2.55 23.57
C THR A 309 18.50 3.51 24.11
N LYS A 310 18.30 4.82 23.99
CA LYS A 310 19.18 5.86 24.55
C LYS A 310 18.69 6.39 25.89
N LYS A 311 17.55 5.89 26.39
CA LYS A 311 16.89 6.42 27.59
C LYS A 311 16.66 5.32 28.63
N ALA A 312 17.25 5.48 29.82
CA ALA A 312 16.98 4.54 30.90
C ALA A 312 15.48 4.50 31.26
N PRO A 313 14.93 3.32 31.57
CA PRO A 313 15.60 2.03 31.76
C PRO A 313 15.72 1.18 30.46
N PHE A 314 15.31 1.69 29.29
CA PHE A 314 15.29 0.94 28.02
C PHE A 314 16.64 0.92 27.30
N ASP A 315 17.68 1.56 27.81
CA ASP A 315 19.07 1.32 27.45
C ASP A 315 19.54 -0.10 27.82
N ASN A 316 18.89 -0.72 28.81
CA ASN A 316 19.14 -2.11 29.22
C ASN A 316 18.25 -3.10 28.42
N VAL A 317 18.88 -4.05 27.72
CA VAL A 317 18.19 -5.07 26.93
C VAL A 317 17.28 -5.99 27.76
N ASP A 318 17.69 -6.31 29.01
CA ASP A 318 16.89 -7.16 29.89
C ASP A 318 15.58 -6.48 30.30
N VAL A 319 15.54 -5.15 30.44
CA VAL A 319 14.28 -4.41 30.63
C VAL A 319 13.39 -4.53 29.40
N ARG A 320 13.94 -4.33 28.19
CA ARG A 320 13.16 -4.46 26.95
C ARG A 320 12.54 -5.86 26.79
N LYS A 321 13.34 -6.91 27.06
CA LYS A 321 12.88 -8.31 27.06
C LYS A 321 11.81 -8.58 28.12
N ALA A 322 11.96 -8.05 29.31
CA ALA A 322 10.95 -8.18 30.36
C ALA A 322 9.60 -7.59 29.92
N PHE A 323 9.60 -6.39 29.35
CA PHE A 323 8.40 -5.75 28.83
C PHE A 323 7.78 -6.52 27.65
N ALA A 324 8.62 -7.12 26.80
CA ALA A 324 8.15 -7.87 25.63
C ALA A 324 7.51 -9.22 26.01
N TYR A 325 8.14 -10.00 26.90
CA TYR A 325 7.69 -11.35 27.23
C TYR A 325 6.50 -11.38 28.21
N SER A 326 6.18 -10.24 28.82
CA SER A 326 5.01 -10.08 29.69
C SER A 326 3.69 -9.77 28.98
N ILE A 327 3.68 -9.69 27.63
CA ILE A 327 2.48 -9.36 26.85
C ILE A 327 1.88 -10.61 26.21
N ASP A 328 0.62 -10.88 26.54
CA ASP A 328 -0.21 -11.90 25.87
C ASP A 328 -0.77 -11.33 24.55
N LYS A 329 -0.03 -11.54 23.46
CA LYS A 329 -0.41 -11.07 22.12
C LYS A 329 -1.66 -11.76 21.58
N LYS A 330 -1.92 -13.03 21.98
CA LYS A 330 -3.14 -13.75 21.59
C LYS A 330 -4.38 -13.12 22.23
N LEU A 331 -4.26 -12.66 23.49
CA LEU A 331 -5.33 -11.93 24.15
C LEU A 331 -5.59 -10.58 23.45
N LEU A 332 -4.55 -9.87 23.03
CA LEU A 332 -4.70 -8.61 22.29
C LEU A 332 -5.47 -8.82 20.98
N THR A 333 -5.04 -9.77 20.15
CA THR A 333 -5.66 -10.00 18.83
C THR A 333 -7.05 -10.63 18.95
N GLY A 334 -7.27 -11.52 19.90
CA GLY A 334 -8.55 -12.22 20.09
C GLY A 334 -9.63 -11.41 20.80
N SER A 335 -9.25 -10.47 21.70
CA SER A 335 -10.21 -9.79 22.56
C SER A 335 -10.27 -8.27 22.36
N ILE A 336 -9.18 -7.64 21.91
CA ILE A 336 -9.10 -6.18 21.78
C ILE A 336 -9.29 -5.75 20.31
N THR A 337 -8.44 -6.22 19.40
CA THR A 337 -8.52 -5.80 17.99
C THR A 337 -9.64 -6.51 17.25
N LYS A 338 -9.81 -7.82 17.45
CA LYS A 338 -10.87 -8.66 16.88
C LYS A 338 -11.00 -8.63 15.36
N ASN A 339 -9.96 -8.17 14.65
CA ASN A 339 -9.94 -8.06 13.18
C ASN A 339 -9.09 -9.18 12.55
N HIS A 340 -8.98 -10.33 13.20
CA HIS A 340 -8.20 -11.48 12.72
C HIS A 340 -6.70 -11.25 12.56
N GLU A 341 -6.16 -10.25 13.20
CA GLU A 341 -4.71 -10.06 13.23
C GLU A 341 -4.03 -11.29 13.83
N ALA A 342 -2.95 -11.73 13.19
CA ALA A 342 -2.08 -12.77 13.73
C ALA A 342 -1.10 -12.15 14.74
N PRO A 343 -0.90 -12.75 15.93
CA PRO A 343 0.14 -12.33 16.86
C PRO A 343 1.52 -12.32 16.18
N ALA A 344 2.28 -11.22 16.29
CA ALA A 344 3.61 -11.10 15.71
C ALA A 344 4.69 -11.49 16.71
N TYR A 345 5.54 -12.42 16.32
CA TYR A 345 6.72 -12.83 17.08
C TYR A 345 8.03 -12.48 16.37
N ALA A 346 7.93 -11.76 15.27
CA ALA A 346 9.01 -11.17 14.48
C ALA A 346 8.54 -9.82 13.93
N LEU A 347 9.47 -9.04 13.39
CA LEU A 347 9.11 -7.81 12.67
C LEU A 347 8.52 -8.13 11.30
N SER A 348 9.16 -9.06 10.57
CA SER A 348 8.73 -9.46 9.24
C SER A 348 7.58 -10.46 9.32
N PRO A 349 6.47 -10.27 8.59
CA PRO A 349 5.44 -11.29 8.43
C PRO A 349 5.97 -12.52 7.70
N ILE A 350 5.36 -13.67 7.98
CA ILE A 350 5.63 -14.90 7.24
C ILE A 350 5.13 -14.74 5.80
N SER A 351 5.96 -15.11 4.84
CA SER A 351 5.60 -15.17 3.42
C SER A 351 6.01 -16.51 2.79
N ALA A 352 5.64 -16.74 1.55
CA ALA A 352 6.04 -17.94 0.83
C ALA A 352 7.57 -18.06 0.68
N SER A 353 8.26 -16.91 0.57
CA SER A 353 9.70 -16.84 0.34
C SER A 353 10.54 -16.63 1.62
N TYR A 354 9.92 -16.18 2.74
CA TYR A 354 10.64 -15.84 3.95
C TYR A 354 9.96 -16.32 5.22
N GLN A 355 10.69 -17.06 6.04
CA GLN A 355 10.29 -17.52 7.37
C GLN A 355 11.15 -16.79 8.41
N PRO A 356 10.62 -15.78 9.13
CA PRO A 356 11.39 -15.02 10.10
C PRO A 356 11.72 -15.82 11.36
N PRO A 357 12.82 -15.49 12.07
CA PRO A 357 13.07 -16.01 13.41
C PRO A 357 11.94 -15.57 14.35
N GLN A 358 11.74 -16.31 15.44
CA GLN A 358 10.62 -16.05 16.36
C GLN A 358 11.16 -15.73 17.75
N MET A 359 10.71 -14.59 18.32
CA MET A 359 10.94 -14.29 19.74
C MET A 359 10.10 -15.20 20.64
N PRO A 360 10.49 -15.39 21.92
CA PRO A 360 9.66 -16.10 22.88
C PRO A 360 8.22 -15.57 22.97
N GLN A 361 7.26 -16.48 23.11
CA GLN A 361 5.86 -16.13 23.34
C GLN A 361 5.67 -15.56 24.75
N PHE A 362 4.42 -15.26 25.12
CA PHE A 362 4.05 -14.84 26.45
C PHE A 362 4.64 -15.76 27.54
N ASN A 363 5.56 -15.23 28.34
CA ASN A 363 6.24 -15.96 29.40
C ASN A 363 6.54 -15.02 30.59
N PRO A 364 5.58 -14.82 31.50
CA PRO A 364 5.73 -13.95 32.64
C PRO A 364 6.88 -14.33 33.59
N ALA A 365 7.19 -15.64 33.70
CA ALA A 365 8.30 -16.08 34.56
C ALA A 365 9.64 -15.59 34.00
N LEU A 366 9.89 -15.79 32.71
CA LEU A 366 11.07 -15.32 32.01
C LEU A 366 11.13 -13.77 32.01
N ALA A 367 9.98 -13.10 31.85
CA ALA A 367 9.90 -11.64 31.93
C ALA A 367 10.37 -11.08 33.30
N ARG A 368 9.94 -11.70 34.40
CA ARG A 368 10.36 -11.33 35.75
C ARG A 368 11.84 -11.65 36.02
N GLU A 369 12.36 -12.74 35.45
CA GLU A 369 13.78 -13.08 35.51
C GLU A 369 14.64 -11.97 34.87
N HIS A 370 14.29 -11.56 33.64
CA HIS A 370 14.95 -10.45 32.94
C HIS A 370 14.86 -9.15 33.73
N LEU A 371 13.70 -8.82 34.30
CA LEU A 371 13.54 -7.59 35.07
C LEU A 371 14.38 -7.60 36.36
N THR A 372 14.51 -8.76 37.02
CA THR A 372 15.38 -8.96 38.19
C THR A 372 16.85 -8.82 37.81
N LYS A 373 17.27 -9.42 36.70
CA LYS A 373 18.64 -9.31 36.16
C LYS A 373 19.00 -7.86 35.83
N ALA A 374 18.02 -7.08 35.35
CA ALA A 374 18.18 -5.66 35.09
C ALA A 374 18.28 -4.77 36.36
N GLY A 375 18.11 -5.35 37.55
CA GLY A 375 18.19 -4.62 38.83
C GLY A 375 16.84 -4.12 39.37
N TYR A 376 15.71 -4.55 38.78
CA TYR A 376 14.36 -4.12 39.17
C TYR A 376 13.48 -5.31 39.64
N PRO A 377 13.89 -6.07 40.68
CA PRO A 377 13.12 -7.22 41.14
C PRO A 377 11.69 -6.82 41.50
N ASN A 378 10.70 -7.51 40.93
CA ASN A 378 9.27 -7.22 41.13
C ASN A 378 8.92 -5.73 40.82
N GLY A 379 9.58 -5.11 39.86
CA GLY A 379 9.34 -3.73 39.45
C GLY A 379 9.87 -2.65 40.39
N GLN A 380 10.55 -3.04 41.48
CA GLN A 380 11.05 -2.09 42.48
C GLN A 380 12.15 -1.21 41.91
N GLY A 381 12.05 0.11 42.13
CA GLY A 381 13.05 1.07 41.69
C GLY A 381 13.02 1.45 40.22
N ILE A 382 12.13 0.86 39.42
CA ILE A 382 11.99 1.26 38.01
C ILE A 382 11.50 2.71 37.92
N PRO A 383 12.09 3.56 37.07
CA PRO A 383 11.64 4.95 36.94
C PRO A 383 10.24 5.05 36.33
N ARG A 384 9.62 6.23 36.43
CA ARG A 384 8.33 6.48 35.80
C ARG A 384 8.49 6.38 34.28
N ILE A 385 7.72 5.50 33.67
CA ILE A 385 7.70 5.20 32.23
C ILE A 385 6.40 5.74 31.63
N THR A 386 6.48 6.24 30.39
CA THR A 386 5.31 6.65 29.61
C THR A 386 5.26 5.85 28.31
N LEU A 387 4.10 5.31 27.98
CA LEU A 387 3.74 4.82 26.64
C LEU A 387 2.99 5.91 25.91
N THR A 388 3.59 6.43 24.84
CA THR A 388 3.00 7.48 24.00
C THR A 388 2.46 6.88 22.71
N TYR A 389 1.25 7.29 22.30
CA TYR A 389 0.60 6.86 21.07
C TYR A 389 -0.17 8.01 20.43
N ASN A 390 -0.36 7.95 19.10
CA ASN A 390 -1.17 8.94 18.39
C ASN A 390 -2.67 8.69 18.58
N THR A 391 -3.45 9.75 18.47
CA THR A 391 -4.91 9.73 18.66
C THR A 391 -5.57 8.78 17.67
N PHE A 392 -6.02 7.64 18.18
CA PHE A 392 -6.85 6.67 17.48
C PHE A 392 -7.43 5.67 18.50
N GLU A 393 -8.71 5.31 18.37
CA GLU A 393 -9.42 4.54 19.39
C GLU A 393 -8.75 3.20 19.69
N ILE A 394 -8.34 2.45 18.66
CA ILE A 394 -7.70 1.14 18.85
C ILE A 394 -6.35 1.25 19.55
N HIS A 395 -5.58 2.35 19.33
CA HIS A 395 -4.30 2.55 20.00
C HIS A 395 -4.49 2.74 21.50
N GLN A 396 -5.53 3.49 21.90
CA GLN A 396 -5.90 3.68 23.29
C GLN A 396 -6.31 2.34 23.95
N LYS A 397 -7.16 1.56 23.30
CA LYS A 397 -7.60 0.26 23.82
C LYS A 397 -6.42 -0.71 24.02
N LEU A 398 -5.51 -0.77 23.05
CA LEU A 398 -4.29 -1.57 23.13
C LEU A 398 -3.38 -1.09 24.25
N ALA A 399 -3.15 0.23 24.34
CA ALA A 399 -2.30 0.82 25.37
C ALA A 399 -2.80 0.51 26.79
N VAL A 400 -4.11 0.64 27.03
CA VAL A 400 -4.75 0.29 28.32
C VAL A 400 -4.60 -1.21 28.63
N ALA A 401 -4.86 -2.09 27.66
CA ALA A 401 -4.71 -3.52 27.86
C ALA A 401 -3.26 -3.92 28.19
N ILE A 402 -2.29 -3.37 27.46
CA ILE A 402 -0.87 -3.64 27.67
C ILE A 402 -0.37 -3.05 29.00
N GLN A 403 -0.81 -1.84 29.36
CA GLN A 403 -0.54 -1.23 30.67
C GLN A 403 -0.96 -2.19 31.82
N GLN A 404 -2.15 -2.78 31.72
CA GLN A 404 -2.65 -3.73 32.74
C GLN A 404 -1.84 -5.03 32.75
N MET A 405 -1.33 -5.51 31.60
CA MET A 405 -0.45 -6.66 31.56
C MET A 405 0.89 -6.36 32.25
N TRP A 406 1.53 -5.23 31.97
CA TRP A 406 2.76 -4.82 32.65
C TRP A 406 2.55 -4.66 34.17
N LYS A 407 1.43 -4.07 34.58
CA LYS A 407 1.10 -3.97 36.02
C LYS A 407 0.95 -5.33 36.66
N ARG A 408 0.21 -6.24 36.03
CA ARG A 408 -0.07 -7.56 36.57
C ARG A 408 1.17 -8.47 36.60
N GLU A 409 1.93 -8.50 35.50
CA GLU A 409 3.02 -9.47 35.34
C GLU A 409 4.37 -8.98 35.89
N LEU A 410 4.62 -7.68 35.85
CA LEU A 410 5.90 -7.07 36.27
C LEU A 410 5.79 -6.17 37.51
N ASN A 411 4.55 -5.87 37.95
CA ASN A 411 4.25 -4.85 38.95
C ASN A 411 4.79 -3.46 38.60
N VAL A 412 4.81 -3.12 37.29
CA VAL A 412 5.27 -1.83 36.78
C VAL A 412 4.07 -0.96 36.39
N ASP A 413 4.07 0.28 36.89
CA ASP A 413 3.10 1.29 36.50
C ASP A 413 3.63 2.11 35.32
N VAL A 414 2.91 2.06 34.18
CA VAL A 414 3.25 2.81 32.97
C VAL A 414 2.18 3.89 32.75
N ALA A 415 2.57 5.14 32.61
CA ALA A 415 1.66 6.22 32.25
C ALA A 415 1.30 6.14 30.75
N LEU A 416 0.09 6.54 30.41
CA LEU A 416 -0.38 6.61 29.03
C LEU A 416 -0.46 8.06 28.57
N GLU A 417 0.04 8.36 27.37
CA GLU A 417 0.01 9.68 26.79
C GLU A 417 -0.49 9.61 25.34
N ASN A 418 -1.48 10.43 25.03
CA ASN A 418 -2.06 10.56 23.70
C ASN A 418 -1.61 11.87 23.07
N GLN A 419 -1.19 11.83 21.80
CA GLN A 419 -0.78 13.02 21.04
C GLN A 419 -1.46 13.04 19.67
N GLU A 420 -1.64 14.25 19.14
CA GLU A 420 -2.05 14.45 17.76
C GLU A 420 -0.97 13.89 16.81
N TRP A 421 -1.37 13.42 15.63
CA TRP A 421 -0.49 12.65 14.73
C TRP A 421 0.82 13.37 14.37
N LYS A 422 0.74 14.62 13.94
CA LYS A 422 1.94 15.38 13.52
C LYS A 422 2.89 15.64 14.69
N VAL A 423 2.34 16.03 15.85
CA VAL A 423 3.10 16.23 17.08
C VAL A 423 3.76 14.93 17.53
N PHE A 424 3.01 13.82 17.43
CA PHE A 424 3.51 12.49 17.77
C PHE A 424 4.68 12.06 16.89
N LEU A 425 4.63 12.33 15.59
CA LEU A 425 5.72 12.01 14.66
C LEU A 425 7.02 12.76 15.06
N ASP A 426 6.93 14.07 15.26
CA ASP A 426 8.08 14.90 15.68
C ASP A 426 8.65 14.42 17.02
N PHE A 427 7.78 14.11 18.00
CA PHE A 427 8.15 13.60 19.31
C PHE A 427 8.91 12.26 19.21
N ARG A 428 8.43 11.34 18.34
CA ARG A 428 9.02 10.03 18.12
C ARG A 428 10.37 10.12 17.40
N GLN A 429 10.47 10.88 16.31
CA GLN A 429 11.69 11.07 15.53
C GLN A 429 12.81 11.73 16.33
N ASN A 430 12.46 12.64 17.24
CA ASN A 430 13.40 13.29 18.12
C ASN A 430 13.75 12.48 19.39
N LEU A 431 13.39 11.19 19.46
CA LEU A 431 13.68 10.26 20.56
C LEU A 431 13.25 10.79 21.95
N GLN A 432 12.13 11.51 22.03
CA GLN A 432 11.64 12.07 23.28
C GLN A 432 10.84 11.04 24.11
N HIS A 433 10.37 9.97 23.51
CA HIS A 433 9.60 8.90 24.14
C HIS A 433 10.45 8.00 25.06
N PHE A 434 9.77 7.24 25.93
CA PHE A 434 10.27 6.00 26.55
C PHE A 434 9.85 4.80 25.72
N ILE A 435 8.52 4.66 25.52
CA ILE A 435 7.90 3.70 24.63
C ILE A 435 6.99 4.49 23.69
N ALA A 436 7.05 4.21 22.40
CA ALA A 436 6.16 4.82 21.41
C ALA A 436 5.46 3.76 20.54
N ARG A 437 4.22 4.03 20.19
CA ARG A 437 3.49 3.24 19.19
C ARG A 437 4.13 3.42 17.83
N ALA A 438 4.24 2.34 17.06
CA ALA A 438 4.65 2.40 15.66
C ALA A 438 3.97 1.30 14.84
N GLY A 439 4.22 1.33 13.55
CA GLY A 439 3.88 0.30 12.60
C GLY A 439 4.69 0.52 11.35
N SER A 440 4.99 -0.55 10.63
CA SER A 440 5.69 -0.52 9.36
C SER A 440 5.04 -1.50 8.40
N SER A 441 5.04 -1.17 7.12
CA SER A 441 4.56 -2.00 6.03
C SER A 441 5.62 -2.07 4.94
N SER A 442 5.68 -3.19 4.25
CA SER A 442 6.48 -3.31 3.03
C SER A 442 5.59 -3.19 1.80
N THR A 443 6.02 -2.40 0.84
CA THR A 443 5.39 -2.27 -0.48
C THR A 443 5.65 -3.50 -1.36
N PHE A 444 6.75 -4.22 -1.11
CA PHE A 444 7.24 -5.31 -1.97
C PHE A 444 7.11 -6.70 -1.34
N ALA A 445 6.46 -6.80 -0.17
CA ALA A 445 6.38 -8.02 0.64
C ALA A 445 7.76 -8.66 0.89
N ASP A 446 8.76 -7.82 1.18
CA ASP A 446 10.15 -8.22 1.35
C ASP A 446 10.68 -7.80 2.72
N PRO A 447 11.37 -8.68 3.47
CA PRO A 447 11.90 -8.36 4.80
C PRO A 447 12.96 -7.25 4.77
N LEU A 448 13.71 -7.08 3.68
CA LEU A 448 14.71 -6.02 3.56
C LEU A 448 14.10 -4.62 3.68
N ASP A 449 12.87 -4.44 3.18
CA ASP A 449 12.14 -3.18 3.23
C ASP A 449 11.82 -2.78 4.69
N LEU A 450 11.51 -3.75 5.55
CA LEU A 450 11.28 -3.52 6.98
C LEU A 450 12.58 -3.41 7.77
N LEU A 451 13.50 -4.36 7.59
CA LEU A 451 14.75 -4.44 8.37
C LEU A 451 15.71 -3.31 8.01
N GLY A 452 15.80 -2.95 6.74
CA GLY A 452 16.67 -1.86 6.26
C GLY A 452 16.39 -0.52 6.94
N SER A 453 15.13 -0.26 7.30
CA SER A 453 14.71 0.96 8.00
C SER A 453 15.27 1.09 9.43
N LEU A 454 15.82 0.01 10.00
CA LEU A 454 16.36 -0.04 11.35
C LEU A 454 17.89 0.02 11.41
N THR A 455 18.56 0.19 10.27
CA THR A 455 20.02 0.38 10.24
C THR A 455 20.44 1.64 11.00
N THR A 456 21.67 1.63 11.49
CA THR A 456 22.21 2.76 12.26
C THR A 456 22.16 4.05 11.48
N GLY A 457 21.51 5.07 12.07
CA GLY A 457 21.39 6.40 11.46
C GLY A 457 20.34 6.51 10.35
N HIS A 458 19.58 5.47 10.07
CA HIS A 458 18.46 5.57 9.12
C HIS A 458 17.37 6.48 9.68
N GLY A 459 16.81 7.36 8.84
CA GLY A 459 15.82 8.37 9.25
C GLY A 459 14.51 7.82 9.84
N MET A 460 14.21 6.54 9.61
CA MET A 460 13.04 5.87 10.19
C MET A 460 13.38 5.04 11.44
N ASN A 461 14.65 5.00 11.87
CA ASN A 461 15.05 4.30 13.08
C ASN A 461 14.80 5.15 14.32
N ASP A 462 13.57 5.25 14.71
CA ASP A 462 13.13 6.05 15.87
C ASP A 462 13.39 5.35 17.24
N THR A 463 14.24 4.31 17.27
CA THR A 463 14.63 3.62 18.51
C THR A 463 15.93 4.14 19.10
N GLY A 464 16.75 4.83 18.30
CA GLY A 464 18.13 5.17 18.63
C GLY A 464 19.07 3.96 18.70
N TRP A 465 18.58 2.74 18.39
CA TRP A 465 19.38 1.52 18.39
C TRP A 465 20.42 1.51 17.28
N SER A 466 21.56 0.88 17.56
CA SER A 466 22.61 0.65 16.58
C SER A 466 23.32 -0.67 16.86
N ASN A 467 23.57 -1.45 15.82
CA ASN A 467 24.33 -2.70 15.91
C ASN A 467 25.15 -2.89 14.64
N ALA A 468 26.48 -2.93 14.76
CA ALA A 468 27.38 -3.00 13.62
C ALA A 468 27.25 -4.31 12.82
N GLU A 469 26.94 -5.44 13.49
CA GLU A 469 26.76 -6.73 12.83
C GLU A 469 25.41 -6.76 12.07
N PHE A 470 24.34 -6.24 12.65
CA PHE A 470 23.06 -6.04 11.96
C PHE A 470 23.27 -5.22 10.68
N ASP A 471 23.93 -4.05 10.80
CA ASP A 471 24.20 -3.18 9.64
C ASP A 471 25.07 -3.89 8.59
N ARG A 472 26.04 -4.71 9.02
CA ARG A 472 26.86 -5.51 8.12
C ARG A 472 26.04 -6.54 7.36
N LEU A 473 25.16 -7.26 8.04
CA LEU A 473 24.28 -8.27 7.45
C LEU A 473 23.29 -7.64 6.45
N ILE A 474 22.70 -6.50 6.81
CA ILE A 474 21.82 -5.74 5.90
C ILE A 474 22.62 -5.32 4.65
N ARG A 475 23.82 -4.74 4.79
CA ARG A 475 24.65 -4.40 3.61
C ARG A 475 25.01 -5.63 2.78
N ALA A 476 25.41 -6.75 3.42
CA ALA A 476 25.74 -7.98 2.71
C ALA A 476 24.54 -8.54 1.93
N SER A 477 23.31 -8.35 2.43
CA SER A 477 22.11 -8.81 1.71
C SER A 477 21.87 -8.10 0.38
N TYR A 478 22.41 -6.90 0.17
CA TYR A 478 22.37 -6.21 -1.13
C TYR A 478 23.33 -6.83 -2.15
N GLU A 479 24.40 -7.49 -1.68
CA GLU A 479 25.46 -8.08 -2.53
C GLU A 479 25.28 -9.60 -2.70
N ALA A 480 24.24 -10.18 -2.10
CA ALA A 480 23.99 -11.61 -2.16
C ALA A 480 23.83 -12.11 -3.61
N ALA A 481 24.30 -13.31 -3.88
CA ALA A 481 24.28 -13.91 -5.22
C ALA A 481 22.85 -14.27 -5.67
N ASP A 482 22.00 -14.67 -4.72
CA ASP A 482 20.61 -15.05 -4.96
C ASP A 482 19.72 -14.78 -3.74
N ASP A 483 18.42 -14.98 -3.89
CA ASP A 483 17.43 -14.78 -2.83
C ASP A 483 17.63 -15.73 -1.64
N SER A 484 18.17 -16.94 -1.84
CA SER A 484 18.43 -17.90 -0.75
C SER A 484 19.49 -17.36 0.22
N GLU A 485 20.62 -16.91 -0.33
CA GLU A 485 21.68 -16.26 0.45
C GLU A 485 21.18 -14.97 1.09
N ARG A 486 20.47 -14.16 0.33
CA ARG A 486 19.90 -12.90 0.80
C ARG A 486 18.97 -13.11 2.00
N PHE A 487 18.03 -14.02 1.92
CA PHE A 487 17.11 -14.33 3.01
C PHE A 487 17.79 -14.95 4.21
N ALA A 488 18.87 -15.73 4.02
CA ALA A 488 19.67 -16.24 5.13
C ALA A 488 20.38 -15.11 5.91
N LEU A 489 20.90 -14.11 5.21
CA LEU A 489 21.51 -12.93 5.83
C LEU A 489 20.47 -12.08 6.57
N LEU A 490 19.29 -11.87 5.97
CA LEU A 490 18.18 -11.12 6.60
C LEU A 490 17.63 -11.87 7.82
N HIS A 491 17.57 -13.21 7.80
CA HIS A 491 17.19 -14.01 8.96
C HIS A 491 18.17 -13.84 10.13
N GLN A 492 19.48 -13.81 9.85
CA GLN A 492 20.49 -13.54 10.88
C GLN A 492 20.36 -12.12 11.43
N ALA A 493 20.14 -11.12 10.56
CA ALA A 493 19.91 -9.73 10.97
C ALA A 493 18.66 -9.61 11.87
N GLU A 494 17.55 -10.22 11.48
CA GLU A 494 16.33 -10.19 12.27
C GLU A 494 16.46 -10.95 13.61
N THR A 495 17.30 -12.00 13.66
CA THR A 495 17.64 -12.68 14.91
C THR A 495 18.31 -11.72 15.90
N ILE A 496 19.31 -10.94 15.45
CA ILE A 496 19.97 -9.92 16.28
C ILE A 496 18.95 -8.87 16.76
N LEU A 497 18.07 -8.41 15.86
CA LEU A 497 17.01 -7.45 16.20
C LEU A 497 16.11 -7.96 17.33
N LEU A 498 15.67 -9.21 17.25
CA LEU A 498 14.81 -9.83 18.26
C LEU A 498 15.57 -10.14 19.58
N GLU A 499 16.86 -10.43 19.50
CA GLU A 499 17.71 -10.64 20.69
C GLU A 499 17.99 -9.33 21.43
N GLU A 500 18.15 -8.22 20.72
CA GLU A 500 18.38 -6.91 21.34
C GLU A 500 17.09 -6.12 21.62
N MET A 501 15.98 -6.52 21.02
CA MET A 501 14.63 -6.02 21.30
C MET A 501 14.49 -4.49 21.28
N PRO A 502 14.99 -3.75 20.27
CA PRO A 502 14.76 -2.30 20.21
C PRO A 502 13.30 -1.95 19.92
N LEU A 503 12.54 -2.90 19.42
CA LEU A 503 11.11 -2.81 19.21
C LEU A 503 10.41 -4.09 19.67
N LEU A 504 9.12 -3.98 19.97
CA LEU A 504 8.26 -5.06 20.44
C LEU A 504 7.18 -5.32 19.41
N PRO A 505 7.30 -6.32 18.52
CA PRO A 505 6.22 -6.73 17.61
C PRO A 505 5.00 -7.15 18.43
N LEU A 506 3.81 -6.75 18.00
CA LEU A 506 2.55 -7.08 18.70
C LEU A 506 1.65 -7.96 17.85
N PHE A 507 1.33 -7.51 16.64
CA PHE A 507 0.55 -8.30 15.67
C PHE A 507 0.85 -7.85 14.24
N TYR A 508 0.60 -8.74 13.28
CA TYR A 508 0.58 -8.42 11.87
C TYR A 508 -0.77 -7.81 11.53
N TYR A 509 -0.78 -6.68 10.80
CA TYR A 509 -2.02 -6.06 10.35
C TYR A 509 -2.84 -7.02 9.51
N ASN A 510 -4.15 -6.84 9.55
CA ASN A 510 -5.08 -7.57 8.72
C ASN A 510 -6.00 -6.60 7.99
N TYR A 511 -6.13 -6.78 6.69
CA TYR A 511 -7.08 -6.06 5.86
C TYR A 511 -8.38 -6.84 5.77
N SER A 512 -9.50 -6.14 5.85
CA SER A 512 -10.84 -6.72 5.71
C SER A 512 -11.61 -5.97 4.65
N TYR A 513 -12.20 -6.71 3.73
CA TYR A 513 -12.87 -6.19 2.55
C TYR A 513 -14.24 -6.83 2.35
N LEU A 514 -15.14 -6.12 1.65
CA LEU A 514 -16.40 -6.68 1.16
C LEU A 514 -16.44 -6.56 -0.36
N LYS A 515 -16.77 -7.65 -1.03
CA LYS A 515 -16.88 -7.73 -2.50
C LYS A 515 -18.15 -8.46 -2.87
N LYS A 516 -19.00 -7.85 -3.70
CA LYS A 516 -20.19 -8.48 -4.24
C LYS A 516 -19.82 -9.65 -5.14
N PRO A 517 -20.61 -10.76 -5.15
CA PRO A 517 -20.34 -11.94 -5.96
C PRO A 517 -20.26 -11.66 -7.46
N GLU A 518 -20.96 -10.65 -7.95
CA GLU A 518 -20.90 -10.21 -9.34
C GLU A 518 -19.59 -9.55 -9.74
N VAL A 519 -18.75 -9.10 -8.79
CA VAL A 519 -17.40 -8.57 -9.09
C VAL A 519 -16.44 -9.73 -9.29
N ARG A 520 -16.05 -9.98 -10.52
CA ARG A 520 -15.14 -11.07 -10.90
C ARG A 520 -13.71 -10.57 -11.11
N ASN A 521 -12.76 -11.45 -10.83
CA ASN A 521 -11.31 -11.23 -11.03
C ASN A 521 -10.72 -10.05 -10.27
N PHE A 522 -11.40 -9.51 -9.25
CA PHE A 522 -10.79 -8.58 -8.32
C PHE A 522 -10.24 -9.38 -7.15
N GLU A 523 -8.92 -9.37 -6.99
CA GLU A 523 -8.20 -10.13 -5.97
C GLU A 523 -7.60 -9.20 -4.93
N PHE A 524 -7.50 -9.70 -3.69
CA PHE A 524 -6.86 -9.01 -2.57
C PHE A 524 -5.49 -9.61 -2.32
N ASN A 525 -4.53 -8.78 -1.88
CA ASN A 525 -3.17 -9.21 -1.62
C ASN A 525 -2.60 -8.55 -0.34
N MET A 526 -1.45 -9.04 0.10
CA MET A 526 -0.85 -8.63 1.37
C MET A 526 -0.20 -7.23 1.36
N VAL A 527 -0.11 -6.57 0.21
CA VAL A 527 0.39 -5.19 0.08
C VAL A 527 -0.71 -4.18 -0.26
N ASP A 528 -1.98 -4.62 -0.32
CA ASP A 528 -3.16 -3.77 -0.57
C ASP A 528 -3.11 -3.00 -1.91
N HIS A 529 -2.49 -3.61 -2.92
CA HIS A 529 -2.40 -3.06 -4.29
C HIS A 529 -3.47 -3.68 -5.20
N PRO A 530 -4.36 -2.88 -5.82
CA PRO A 530 -5.38 -3.41 -6.71
C PRO A 530 -4.83 -3.70 -8.12
N ASN A 531 -5.36 -4.75 -8.74
CA ASN A 531 -5.24 -4.97 -10.17
C ASN A 531 -6.63 -4.87 -10.81
N TYR A 532 -6.79 -3.92 -11.73
CA TYR A 532 -8.06 -3.69 -12.43
C TYR A 532 -8.13 -4.40 -13.79
N LYS A 533 -7.03 -5.01 -14.27
CA LYS A 533 -7.03 -5.80 -15.51
C LYS A 533 -7.90 -7.04 -15.35
N GLY A 534 -8.73 -7.32 -16.34
CA GLY A 534 -9.59 -8.49 -16.34
C GLY A 534 -10.79 -8.45 -15.39
N VAL A 535 -10.89 -7.42 -14.52
CA VAL A 535 -12.05 -7.23 -13.63
C VAL A 535 -13.29 -6.93 -14.45
N PHE A 536 -14.42 -7.57 -14.08
CA PHE A 536 -15.72 -7.32 -14.73
C PHE A 536 -16.89 -7.54 -13.77
N ILE A 537 -18.05 -7.00 -14.14
CA ILE A 537 -19.32 -7.23 -13.44
C ILE A 537 -20.10 -8.32 -14.16
N ASP A 538 -20.36 -9.42 -13.47
CA ASP A 538 -21.15 -10.55 -13.96
C ASP A 538 -22.63 -10.35 -13.63
N ALA A 539 -23.38 -9.82 -14.58
CA ALA A 539 -24.81 -9.55 -14.41
C ALA A 539 -25.66 -10.80 -14.09
N ALA A 540 -25.15 -12.01 -14.38
CA ALA A 540 -25.88 -13.25 -14.06
C ALA A 540 -25.76 -13.63 -12.58
N ALA A 541 -24.72 -13.18 -11.91
CA ALA A 541 -24.48 -13.42 -10.47
C ALA A 541 -25.19 -12.40 -9.58
N SER A 542 -25.80 -11.35 -10.13
CA SER A 542 -26.55 -10.31 -9.39
C SER A 542 -27.99 -10.73 -9.02
N ARG A 543 -28.42 -11.99 -9.35
CA ARG A 543 -29.79 -12.48 -9.15
C ARG A 543 -29.94 -13.40 -7.96
#